data_99eab26c61a7c9b04c9bd9583c1a6c24
#
_entry.id   99eab26c61a7c9b04c9bd9583c1a6c24
#
_cell.length_a   1.000
_cell.length_b   1.000
_cell.length_c   1.000
_cell.angle_alpha   90.00
_cell.angle_beta   90.00
_cell.angle_gamma   90.00
#
_symmetry.space_group_name_H-M   'P 1'
#
loop_
_entity.id
_entity.type
_entity.pdbx_description
1 polymer ?
#
loop_
_entity_poly.entity_id
_entity_poly.type
_entity_poly.pdbx_seq_one_letter_code
_entity_poly.pdbx_strand_id
1 'polypeptide(L)'
;MSISSISSAAIIIMQPQAIKTVEFERPQMELGSSCTAHAWARVPETPTPEQKTALKERIKRLLKEQQAVLVAHYYVDADLQDLAEETGGCVSDSLEMARFGRDHPAKTLVVAGVKFMGETSKILSPHKRVLMPDLDATCSLDLGCPADEFAAFCDEHPDRTVVVYANTSAAVKARADWM
;
A
#
# COMPACT_ATOMS: atom_id res chain seq x y z
N MET A 1 18.18 -6.86 -18.43
CA MET A 1 18.69 -7.06 -17.06
C MET A 1 17.67 -7.89 -16.31
N SER A 2 18.03 -9.12 -15.99
CA SER A 2 17.15 -10.07 -15.30
C SER A 2 16.88 -9.60 -13.87
N ILE A 3 15.62 -9.34 -13.51
CA ILE A 3 15.19 -9.07 -12.12
C ILE A 3 15.00 -10.43 -11.46
N SER A 4 16.11 -11.15 -11.19
CA SER A 4 16.06 -12.37 -10.42
C SER A 4 16.07 -12.05 -8.92
N SER A 5 15.08 -12.57 -8.22
CA SER A 5 14.91 -12.61 -6.76
C SER A 5 14.73 -11.26 -6.05
N ILE A 6 13.54 -10.67 -6.17
CA ILE A 6 13.04 -9.81 -5.10
C ILE A 6 12.52 -10.75 -4.02
N SER A 7 13.34 -11.00 -3.01
CA SER A 7 12.95 -11.77 -1.83
C SER A 7 11.73 -11.13 -1.17
N SER A 8 10.69 -11.90 -0.98
CA SER A 8 9.42 -11.57 -0.28
C SER A 8 9.60 -11.09 1.18
N ALA A 9 10.84 -10.94 1.66
CA ALA A 9 11.16 -10.83 3.07
C ALA A 9 11.28 -9.39 3.63
N ALA A 10 10.84 -8.36 2.93
CA ALA A 10 11.17 -7.00 3.34
C ALA A 10 9.99 -6.06 3.69
N ILE A 11 8.75 -6.55 3.69
CA ILE A 11 7.62 -5.82 4.30
C ILE A 11 7.49 -6.32 5.74
N ILE A 12 8.01 -5.57 6.70
CA ILE A 12 7.88 -5.92 8.12
C ILE A 12 6.57 -5.31 8.62
N ILE A 13 5.64 -6.19 8.97
CA ILE A 13 4.37 -5.86 9.59
C ILE A 13 4.63 -5.54 11.05
N MET A 14 4.30 -4.33 11.50
CA MET A 14 4.01 -4.12 12.91
C MET A 14 2.62 -4.70 13.16
N GLN A 15 2.54 -5.83 13.87
CA GLN A 15 1.24 -6.34 14.32
C GLN A 15 0.66 -5.34 15.33
N PRO A 16 -0.49 -4.73 15.05
CA PRO A 16 -1.24 -4.04 16.08
C PRO A 16 -1.77 -5.09 17.07
N GLN A 17 -1.69 -4.78 18.36
CA GLN A 17 -2.33 -5.63 19.38
C GLN A 17 -3.82 -5.72 19.06
N ALA A 18 -4.26 -6.94 18.80
CA ALA A 18 -5.64 -7.41 18.76
C ALA A 18 -6.70 -6.44 18.18
N ILE A 19 -6.66 -6.23 16.87
CA ILE A 19 -7.90 -5.90 16.16
C ILE A 19 -8.70 -7.20 16.11
N LYS A 20 -9.89 -7.22 16.75
CA LYS A 20 -10.85 -8.33 16.59
C LYS A 20 -11.19 -8.39 15.10
N THR A 21 -10.61 -9.33 14.39
CA THR A 21 -11.02 -9.68 13.04
C THR A 21 -12.43 -10.25 13.12
N VAL A 22 -13.39 -9.54 12.57
CA VAL A 22 -14.69 -10.14 12.27
C VAL A 22 -14.48 -10.95 11.01
N GLU A 23 -14.52 -12.27 11.11
CA GLU A 23 -14.55 -13.15 9.94
C GLU A 23 -15.91 -12.94 9.25
N PHE A 24 -15.90 -12.26 8.13
CA PHE A 24 -17.02 -12.26 7.21
C PHE A 24 -16.87 -13.46 6.28
N GLU A 25 -17.89 -14.32 6.21
CA GLU A 25 -17.99 -15.27 5.10
C GLU A 25 -17.87 -14.48 3.79
N ARG A 26 -16.87 -14.81 2.98
CA ARG A 26 -16.72 -14.18 1.65
C ARG A 26 -17.95 -14.58 0.83
N PRO A 27 -18.83 -13.65 0.47
CA PRO A 27 -19.85 -13.97 -0.51
C PRO A 27 -19.15 -14.41 -1.79
N GLN A 28 -19.58 -15.52 -2.39
CA GLN A 28 -19.12 -15.89 -3.72
C GLN A 28 -19.40 -14.69 -4.63
N MET A 29 -18.36 -14.18 -5.29
CA MET A 29 -18.49 -13.05 -6.20
C MET A 29 -19.41 -13.48 -7.35
N GLU A 30 -20.67 -13.04 -7.32
CA GLU A 30 -21.50 -13.04 -8.52
C GLU A 30 -20.93 -11.98 -9.48
N LEU A 31 -20.83 -12.35 -10.76
CA LEU A 31 -20.43 -11.42 -11.82
C LEU A 31 -21.30 -10.15 -11.74
N GLY A 32 -20.69 -9.01 -11.40
CA GLY A 32 -21.36 -7.72 -11.28
C GLY A 32 -21.47 -7.15 -9.86
N SER A 33 -20.95 -7.84 -8.83
CA SER A 33 -20.87 -7.25 -7.49
C SER A 33 -19.88 -6.09 -7.48
N SER A 34 -20.37 -4.92 -7.08
CA SER A 34 -19.53 -3.71 -6.94
C SER A 34 -18.41 -3.98 -5.94
N CYS A 35 -17.16 -3.63 -6.30
CA CYS A 35 -15.99 -3.70 -5.43
C CYS A 35 -16.17 -2.94 -4.10
N THR A 36 -17.16 -2.06 -4.02
CA THR A 36 -17.52 -1.34 -2.79
C THR A 36 -18.11 -2.24 -1.70
N ALA A 37 -18.66 -3.41 -2.03
CA ALA A 37 -19.17 -4.36 -1.03
C ALA A 37 -18.06 -4.85 -0.06
N HIS A 38 -16.82 -4.86 -0.49
CA HIS A 38 -15.66 -5.25 0.34
C HIS A 38 -15.01 -4.07 1.07
N ALA A 39 -15.23 -2.83 0.60
CA ALA A 39 -14.61 -1.64 1.18
C ALA A 39 -15.14 -1.30 2.59
N TRP A 40 -16.33 -1.78 2.94
CA TRP A 40 -17.01 -1.47 4.18
C TRP A 40 -16.84 -2.53 5.27
N ALA A 41 -16.10 -3.60 5.00
CA ALA A 41 -15.98 -4.75 5.91
C ALA A 41 -15.25 -4.44 7.22
N ARG A 42 -14.52 -3.33 7.31
CA ARG A 42 -13.77 -2.93 8.50
C ARG A 42 -13.91 -1.43 8.73
N VAL A 43 -14.94 -1.04 9.47
CA VAL A 43 -15.04 0.34 9.99
C VAL A 43 -14.41 0.34 11.37
N PRO A 44 -13.22 0.93 11.55
CA PRO A 44 -12.60 1.03 12.87
C PRO A 44 -13.46 1.94 13.78
N GLU A 45 -13.42 1.69 15.08
CA GLU A 45 -14.02 2.60 16.04
C GLU A 45 -13.41 4.00 15.87
N THR A 46 -14.26 5.01 15.73
CA THR A 46 -13.82 6.40 15.61
C THR A 46 -13.25 6.86 16.95
N PRO A 47 -11.97 7.22 17.05
CA PRO A 47 -11.39 7.70 18.29
C PRO A 47 -12.00 9.04 18.70
N THR A 48 -12.07 9.32 20.02
CA THR A 48 -12.50 10.62 20.50
C THR A 48 -11.51 11.72 20.08
N PRO A 49 -11.89 13.00 20.09
CA PRO A 49 -10.99 14.11 19.77
C PRO A 49 -9.70 14.10 20.60
N GLU A 50 -9.80 13.77 21.89
CA GLU A 50 -8.66 13.67 22.80
C GLU A 50 -7.74 12.51 22.43
N GLN A 51 -8.33 11.34 22.08
CA GLN A 51 -7.60 10.18 21.61
C GLN A 51 -6.90 10.46 20.29
N LYS A 52 -7.57 11.13 19.33
CA LYS A 52 -6.97 11.55 18.06
C LYS A 52 -5.76 12.44 18.29
N THR A 53 -5.88 13.45 19.15
CA THR A 53 -4.77 14.35 19.48
C THR A 53 -3.59 13.57 20.06
N ALA A 54 -3.84 12.71 21.03
CA ALA A 54 -2.80 11.91 21.67
C ALA A 54 -2.11 10.95 20.67
N LEU A 55 -2.88 10.34 19.75
CA LEU A 55 -2.37 9.48 18.70
C LEU A 55 -1.50 10.26 17.71
N LYS A 56 -1.96 11.42 17.23
CA LYS A 56 -1.18 12.29 16.32
C LYS A 56 0.17 12.66 16.94
N GLU A 57 0.19 13.12 18.17
CA GLU A 57 1.44 13.49 18.86
C GLU A 57 2.37 12.27 19.06
N ARG A 58 1.81 11.10 19.37
CA ARG A 58 2.58 9.88 19.48
C ARG A 58 3.20 9.49 18.14
N ILE A 59 2.43 9.58 17.04
CA ILE A 59 2.92 9.26 15.68
C ILE A 59 4.03 10.22 15.27
N LYS A 60 3.86 11.53 15.46
CA LYS A 60 4.89 12.54 15.18
C LYS A 60 6.21 12.22 15.89
N ARG A 61 6.13 11.87 17.18
CA ARG A 61 7.31 11.48 17.95
C ARG A 61 7.97 10.23 17.37
N LEU A 62 7.19 9.18 17.08
CA LEU A 62 7.71 7.93 16.52
C LEU A 62 8.35 8.12 15.15
N LEU A 63 7.76 8.92 14.27
CA LEU A 63 8.34 9.24 12.96
C LEU A 63 9.73 9.87 13.12
N LYS A 64 9.88 10.80 14.05
CA LYS A 64 11.17 11.43 14.34
C LYS A 64 12.18 10.45 14.93
N GLU A 65 11.78 9.68 15.94
CA GLU A 65 12.65 8.69 16.61
C GLU A 65 13.13 7.60 15.64
N GLN A 66 12.28 7.16 14.73
CA GLN A 66 12.58 6.10 13.77
C GLN A 66 13.18 6.60 12.45
N GLN A 67 13.46 7.91 12.34
CA GLN A 67 13.89 8.53 11.08
C GLN A 67 12.99 8.13 9.91
N ALA A 68 11.69 8.15 10.16
CA ALA A 68 10.66 7.76 9.23
C ALA A 68 9.91 8.97 8.66
N VAL A 69 9.36 8.82 7.48
CA VAL A 69 8.47 9.80 6.86
C VAL A 69 7.14 9.12 6.50
N LEU A 70 6.06 9.83 6.74
CA LEU A 70 4.71 9.40 6.38
C LEU A 70 4.40 9.91 4.97
N VAL A 71 4.02 9.00 4.07
CA VAL A 71 3.50 9.33 2.74
C VAL A 71 2.07 8.83 2.65
N ALA A 72 1.14 9.71 2.30
CA ALA A 72 -0.28 9.46 2.35
C ALA A 72 -0.91 9.60 0.96
N HIS A 73 -1.77 8.65 0.61
CA HIS A 73 -2.57 8.79 -0.60
C HIS A 73 -3.72 9.77 -0.33
N TYR A 74 -4.06 10.58 -1.33
CA TYR A 74 -5.10 11.62 -1.20
C TYR A 74 -6.53 11.07 -0.98
N TYR A 75 -6.72 9.72 -0.97
CA TYR A 75 -7.98 9.08 -0.61
C TYR A 75 -8.08 8.68 0.87
N VAL A 76 -6.99 8.79 1.65
CA VAL A 76 -7.04 8.47 3.06
C VAL A 76 -7.74 9.58 3.85
N ASP A 77 -8.11 9.28 5.10
CA ASP A 77 -8.73 10.25 6.00
C ASP A 77 -7.92 11.55 6.11
N ALA A 78 -8.61 12.69 6.19
CA ALA A 78 -8.00 14.01 6.26
C ALA A 78 -7.00 14.14 7.42
N ASP A 79 -7.29 13.53 8.57
CA ASP A 79 -6.36 13.51 9.71
C ASP A 79 -4.99 12.87 9.38
N LEU A 80 -4.97 11.88 8.49
CA LEU A 80 -3.72 11.27 8.03
C LEU A 80 -3.01 12.12 6.98
N GLN A 81 -3.77 12.81 6.13
CA GLN A 81 -3.20 13.74 5.14
C GLN A 81 -2.53 14.91 5.86
N ASP A 82 -3.24 15.56 6.79
CA ASP A 82 -2.70 16.64 7.62
C ASP A 82 -1.43 16.19 8.36
N LEU A 83 -1.46 14.99 8.94
CA LEU A 83 -0.31 14.44 9.66
C LEU A 83 0.90 14.21 8.75
N ALA A 84 0.68 13.77 7.51
CA ALA A 84 1.77 13.60 6.54
C ALA A 84 2.41 14.96 6.22
N GLU A 85 1.62 15.98 5.92
CA GLU A 85 2.11 17.34 5.63
C GLU A 85 2.82 17.97 6.83
N GLU A 86 2.23 17.89 8.04
CA GLU A 86 2.79 18.42 9.28
C GLU A 86 4.14 17.79 9.66
N THR A 87 4.40 16.57 9.22
CA THR A 87 5.64 15.82 9.55
C THR A 87 6.67 15.81 8.43
N GLY A 88 6.48 16.63 7.39
CA GLY A 88 7.41 16.74 6.26
C GLY A 88 7.32 15.59 5.26
N GLY A 89 6.20 14.88 5.27
CA GLY A 89 5.84 13.89 4.27
C GLY A 89 5.12 14.50 3.06
N CYS A 90 4.37 13.69 2.34
CA CYS A 90 3.57 14.17 1.22
C CYS A 90 2.19 13.51 1.16
N VAL A 91 1.27 14.21 0.51
CA VAL A 91 -0.04 13.71 0.11
C VAL A 91 -0.11 13.77 -1.42
N SER A 92 -0.26 12.61 -2.07
CA SER A 92 -0.24 12.55 -3.54
C SER A 92 -0.87 11.27 -4.10
N ASP A 93 -0.75 11.08 -5.41
CA ASP A 93 -1.06 9.82 -6.06
C ASP A 93 -0.01 8.74 -5.77
N SER A 94 -0.34 7.49 -6.12
CA SER A 94 0.47 6.33 -5.80
C SER A 94 1.88 6.35 -6.39
N LEU A 95 2.07 6.92 -7.58
CA LEU A 95 3.39 6.97 -8.21
C LEU A 95 4.25 8.07 -7.61
N GLU A 96 3.66 9.24 -7.37
CA GLU A 96 4.37 10.37 -6.77
C GLU A 96 4.74 10.08 -5.31
N MET A 97 3.89 9.40 -4.54
CA MET A 97 4.24 8.88 -3.21
C MET A 97 5.51 8.04 -3.24
N ALA A 98 5.63 7.14 -4.23
CA ALA A 98 6.79 6.27 -4.36
C ALA A 98 8.05 7.03 -4.79
N ARG A 99 7.91 8.03 -5.68
CA ARG A 99 9.00 8.94 -6.09
C ARG A 99 9.48 9.80 -4.94
N PHE A 100 8.55 10.45 -4.22
CA PHE A 100 8.87 11.22 -3.03
C PHE A 100 9.61 10.35 -2.01
N GLY A 101 9.10 9.17 -1.74
CA GLY A 101 9.73 8.22 -0.80
C GLY A 101 11.14 7.81 -1.24
N ARG A 102 11.39 7.65 -2.54
CA ARG A 102 12.72 7.35 -3.08
C ARG A 102 13.70 8.50 -2.81
N ASP A 103 13.27 9.73 -3.05
CA ASP A 103 14.13 10.92 -3.03
C ASP A 103 14.30 11.50 -1.61
N HIS A 104 13.35 11.21 -0.70
CA HIS A 104 13.41 11.68 0.68
C HIS A 104 14.53 11.01 1.48
N PRO A 105 15.26 11.72 2.36
CA PRO A 105 16.42 11.17 3.10
C PRO A 105 16.07 10.15 4.20
N ALA A 106 14.80 10.02 4.59
CA ALA A 106 14.37 9.06 5.61
C ALA A 106 14.71 7.63 5.23
N LYS A 107 15.12 6.82 6.21
CA LYS A 107 15.43 5.40 6.04
C LYS A 107 14.19 4.51 6.06
N THR A 108 13.10 5.01 6.62
CA THR A 108 11.84 4.30 6.77
C THR A 108 10.72 5.12 6.13
N LEU A 109 9.93 4.49 5.28
CA LEU A 109 8.71 5.05 4.72
C LEU A 109 7.51 4.39 5.41
N VAL A 110 6.58 5.20 5.89
CA VAL A 110 5.27 4.74 6.35
C VAL A 110 4.28 5.11 5.27
N VAL A 111 3.71 4.12 4.60
CA VAL A 111 2.82 4.32 3.46
C VAL A 111 1.38 4.16 3.90
N ALA A 112 0.65 5.26 3.97
CA ALA A 112 -0.79 5.27 4.22
C ALA A 112 -1.54 5.22 2.88
N GLY A 113 -1.95 4.02 2.51
CA GLY A 113 -2.62 3.71 1.25
C GLY A 113 -2.87 2.21 1.13
N VAL A 114 -3.17 1.74 -0.07
CA VAL A 114 -3.42 0.32 -0.34
C VAL A 114 -2.11 -0.42 -0.68
N LYS A 115 -2.13 -1.75 -0.57
CA LYS A 115 -0.97 -2.64 -0.60
C LYS A 115 -0.01 -2.37 -1.75
N PHE A 116 -0.48 -2.25 -3.00
CA PHE A 116 0.39 -2.03 -4.16
C PHE A 116 1.20 -0.72 -4.09
N MET A 117 0.74 0.28 -3.32
CA MET A 117 1.48 1.55 -3.14
C MET A 117 2.72 1.34 -2.27
N GLY A 118 2.60 0.55 -1.21
CA GLY A 118 3.76 0.13 -0.41
C GLY A 118 4.73 -0.75 -1.20
N GLU A 119 4.20 -1.67 -2.00
CA GLU A 119 5.00 -2.51 -2.90
C GLU A 119 5.76 -1.65 -3.93
N THR A 120 5.09 -0.68 -4.57
CA THR A 120 5.73 0.24 -5.52
C THR A 120 6.80 1.09 -4.83
N SER A 121 6.51 1.59 -3.63
CA SER A 121 7.49 2.33 -2.82
C SER A 121 8.72 1.47 -2.50
N LYS A 122 8.52 0.19 -2.21
CA LYS A 122 9.61 -0.76 -1.95
C LYS A 122 10.41 -1.08 -3.20
N ILE A 123 9.76 -1.22 -4.36
CA ILE A 123 10.42 -1.44 -5.66
C ILE A 123 11.34 -0.26 -5.98
N LEU A 124 10.87 0.98 -5.83
CA LEU A 124 11.66 2.18 -6.11
C LEU A 124 12.71 2.50 -5.02
N SER A 125 12.56 1.94 -3.82
CA SER A 125 13.43 2.18 -2.67
C SER A 125 13.86 0.87 -2.00
N PRO A 126 14.57 -0.03 -2.69
CA PRO A 126 14.86 -1.38 -2.17
C PRO A 126 15.71 -1.39 -0.91
N HIS A 127 16.48 -0.33 -0.67
CA HIS A 127 17.34 -0.16 0.51
C HIS A 127 16.59 0.42 1.72
N LYS A 128 15.38 0.98 1.54
CA LYS A 128 14.59 1.55 2.62
C LYS A 128 13.67 0.51 3.24
N ARG A 129 13.35 0.73 4.51
CA ARG A 129 12.27 0.02 5.19
C ARG A 129 10.94 0.66 4.77
N VAL A 130 9.98 -0.16 4.31
CA VAL A 130 8.64 0.29 3.98
C VAL A 130 7.67 -0.37 4.94
N LEU A 131 6.86 0.41 5.61
CA LEU A 131 5.84 -0.01 6.56
C LEU A 131 4.47 0.42 6.04
N MET A 132 3.49 -0.46 6.22
CA MET A 132 2.09 -0.16 5.93
C MET A 132 1.25 -0.48 7.17
N PRO A 133 0.27 0.37 7.53
CA PRO A 133 -0.63 0.12 8.65
C PRO A 133 -1.51 -1.12 8.43
N ASP A 134 -1.94 -1.35 7.19
CA ASP A 134 -2.81 -2.45 6.80
C ASP A 134 -2.36 -3.04 5.46
N LEU A 135 -2.04 -4.33 5.44
CA LEU A 135 -1.66 -5.07 4.22
C LEU A 135 -2.84 -5.72 3.51
N ASP A 136 -4.00 -5.75 4.13
CA ASP A 136 -5.23 -6.25 3.50
C ASP A 136 -5.95 -5.14 2.74
N ALA A 137 -5.55 -3.88 2.95
CA ALA A 137 -6.06 -2.76 2.19
C ALA A 137 -5.67 -2.90 0.71
N THR A 138 -6.65 -3.04 -0.16
CA THR A 138 -6.47 -3.23 -1.61
C THR A 138 -7.41 -2.35 -2.40
N CYS A 139 -7.33 -2.40 -3.73
CA CYS A 139 -8.25 -1.67 -4.61
C CYS A 139 -8.78 -2.58 -5.72
N SER A 140 -9.86 -2.14 -6.36
CA SER A 140 -10.53 -2.90 -7.43
C SER A 140 -9.64 -3.18 -8.64
N LEU A 141 -8.71 -2.30 -8.96
CA LEU A 141 -7.78 -2.49 -10.07
C LEU A 141 -6.78 -3.61 -9.79
N ASP A 142 -6.30 -3.71 -8.54
CA ASP A 142 -5.42 -4.79 -8.11
C ASP A 142 -6.18 -6.13 -8.04
N LEU A 143 -7.38 -6.12 -7.46
CA LEU A 143 -8.26 -7.29 -7.40
C LEU A 143 -8.71 -7.77 -8.79
N GLY A 144 -8.88 -6.86 -9.74
CA GLY A 144 -9.28 -7.16 -11.12
C GLY A 144 -8.15 -7.72 -11.99
N CYS A 145 -6.93 -7.86 -11.44
CA CYS A 145 -5.78 -8.41 -12.14
C CYS A 145 -5.05 -9.44 -11.25
N PRO A 146 -5.64 -10.63 -11.01
CA PRO A 146 -5.00 -11.69 -10.26
C PRO A 146 -3.68 -12.12 -10.92
N ALA A 147 -2.63 -12.27 -10.11
CA ALA A 147 -1.28 -12.48 -10.62
C ALA A 147 -1.09 -13.80 -11.38
N ASP A 148 -1.82 -14.84 -10.98
CA ASP A 148 -1.82 -16.16 -11.60
C ASP A 148 -2.53 -16.16 -12.96
N GLU A 149 -3.71 -15.55 -13.05
CA GLU A 149 -4.45 -15.38 -14.30
C GLU A 149 -3.66 -14.51 -15.29
N PHE A 150 -3.07 -13.41 -14.78
CA PHE A 150 -2.23 -12.54 -15.60
C PHE A 150 -0.98 -13.27 -16.11
N ALA A 151 -0.34 -14.09 -15.28
CA ALA A 151 0.82 -14.88 -15.69
C ALA A 151 0.44 -15.89 -16.77
N ALA A 152 -0.67 -16.61 -16.63
CA ALA A 152 -1.17 -17.54 -17.64
C ALA A 152 -1.44 -16.82 -18.97
N PHE A 153 -2.10 -15.67 -18.93
CA PHE A 153 -2.34 -14.86 -20.13
C PHE A 153 -1.04 -14.42 -20.81
N CYS A 154 -0.03 -14.00 -20.05
CA CYS A 154 1.28 -13.65 -20.62
C CYS A 154 1.99 -14.85 -21.26
N ASP A 155 1.86 -16.05 -20.67
CA ASP A 155 2.46 -17.27 -21.19
C ASP A 155 1.80 -17.74 -22.50
N GLU A 156 0.51 -17.43 -22.71
CA GLU A 156 -0.21 -17.67 -23.97
C GLU A 156 0.19 -16.68 -25.08
N HIS A 157 0.79 -15.54 -24.72
CA HIS A 157 1.14 -14.46 -25.66
C HIS A 157 2.63 -14.05 -25.55
N PRO A 158 3.58 -14.96 -25.74
CA PRO A 158 5.01 -14.72 -25.49
C PRO A 158 5.66 -13.71 -26.46
N ASP A 159 4.98 -13.40 -27.55
CA ASP A 159 5.41 -12.45 -28.60
C ASP A 159 4.98 -11.00 -28.29
N ARG A 160 4.24 -10.77 -27.20
CA ARG A 160 3.70 -9.46 -26.83
C ARG A 160 4.56 -8.75 -25.79
N THR A 161 4.67 -7.43 -25.97
CA THR A 161 5.21 -6.56 -24.91
C THR A 161 4.16 -6.36 -23.84
N VAL A 162 4.52 -6.62 -22.61
CA VAL A 162 3.63 -6.54 -21.44
C VAL A 162 3.76 -5.18 -20.78
N VAL A 163 2.67 -4.43 -20.77
CA VAL A 163 2.60 -3.10 -20.12
C VAL A 163 1.53 -3.13 -19.04
N VAL A 164 1.85 -2.68 -17.83
CA VAL A 164 0.92 -2.68 -16.70
C VAL A 164 0.79 -1.30 -16.06
N TYR A 165 -0.34 -1.06 -15.42
CA TYR A 165 -0.53 0.10 -14.56
C TYR A 165 0.21 -0.05 -13.23
N ALA A 166 0.56 1.07 -12.60
CA ALA A 166 1.11 1.10 -11.25
C ALA A 166 0.17 0.44 -10.21
N ASN A 167 -1.15 0.48 -10.46
CA ASN A 167 -2.21 -0.02 -9.57
C ASN A 167 -2.38 -1.55 -9.66
N THR A 168 -1.31 -2.28 -9.64
CA THR A 168 -1.26 -3.75 -9.67
C THR A 168 -0.28 -4.25 -8.61
N SER A 169 -0.38 -5.54 -8.26
CA SER A 169 0.55 -6.17 -7.32
C SER A 169 1.99 -6.20 -7.81
N ALA A 170 2.94 -6.37 -6.91
CA ALA A 170 4.34 -6.57 -7.26
C ALA A 170 4.54 -7.84 -8.12
N ALA A 171 3.72 -8.87 -7.93
CA ALA A 171 3.76 -10.10 -8.72
C ALA A 171 3.38 -9.85 -10.19
N VAL A 172 2.34 -9.04 -10.44
CA VAL A 172 1.96 -8.59 -11.79
C VAL A 172 3.07 -7.75 -12.42
N LYS A 173 3.61 -6.78 -11.67
CA LYS A 173 4.73 -5.94 -12.13
C LYS A 173 5.99 -6.74 -12.50
N ALA A 174 6.24 -7.86 -11.80
CA ALA A 174 7.39 -8.73 -12.08
C ALA A 174 7.32 -9.44 -13.44
N ARG A 175 6.14 -9.52 -14.05
CA ARG A 175 5.90 -10.08 -15.38
C ARG A 175 5.88 -9.02 -16.48
N ALA A 176 5.88 -7.76 -16.12
CA ALA A 176 5.77 -6.66 -17.07
C ALA A 176 7.14 -6.25 -17.64
N ASP A 177 7.15 -5.85 -18.89
CA ASP A 177 8.30 -5.19 -19.54
C ASP A 177 8.34 -3.70 -19.18
N TRP A 178 7.15 -3.09 -19.03
CA TRP A 178 6.97 -1.67 -18.72
C TRP A 178 5.85 -1.42 -17.71
N MET A 179 6.00 -0.36 -16.92
CA MET A 179 5.01 0.14 -15.98
C MET A 179 4.87 1.66 -16.18
#